data_3dcc814b32e8a523889b57379a0a4241
#
_entry.id   3dcc814b32e8a523889b57379a0a4241
#
_cell.length_a   1.000
_cell.length_b   1.000
_cell.length_c   1.000
_cell.angle_alpha   90.00
_cell.angle_beta   90.00
_cell.angle_gamma   90.00
#
_symmetry.space_group_name_H-M   'P 1'
#
loop_
_entity.id
_entity.type
_entity.pdbx_description
1 polymer ?
#
loop_
_entity_poly.entity_id
_entity_poly.type
_entity_poly.pdbx_seq_one_letter_code
_entity_poly.pdbx_strand_id
1 'polypeptide(L)'
;MTFNAEEAKTYFEKGLAELGVESITLELLSDDTENAKRSSEFLQSQLQTNLPGLTVTLRNVPFKVRLEADTAGEYDISLSGWGADYADPINFLELFQTENGNNKSGYSNAEYDALIDEARTNVTDLDARWASLLAAEKILMEDAGIAPLYQRSYAVLQKPYVTDLGEHLVGADYSYKWASNSGAQNVD
;
A
#
# COMPACT_ATOMS: atom_id res chain seq x y z
N MET A 1 -3.96 12.40 8.49
CA MET A 1 -4.76 11.63 9.49
C MET A 1 -3.90 11.29 10.70
N THR A 2 -4.49 11.26 11.90
CA THR A 2 -3.83 10.79 13.13
C THR A 2 -4.62 9.59 13.65
N PHE A 3 -3.93 8.65 14.30
CA PHE A 3 -4.60 7.50 14.92
C PHE A 3 -5.59 7.97 16.00
N ASN A 4 -6.84 7.49 15.90
CA ASN A 4 -7.90 7.79 16.85
C ASN A 4 -8.89 6.61 16.95
N ALA A 5 -8.68 5.74 17.94
CA ALA A 5 -9.48 4.53 18.12
C ALA A 5 -10.96 4.82 18.45
N GLU A 6 -11.23 5.88 19.22
CA GLU A 6 -12.61 6.26 19.60
C GLU A 6 -13.39 6.77 18.39
N GLU A 7 -12.75 7.56 17.55
CA GLU A 7 -13.36 8.04 16.30
C GLU A 7 -13.61 6.88 15.33
N ALA A 8 -12.63 5.97 15.17
CA ALA A 8 -12.78 4.77 14.36
C ALA A 8 -13.95 3.90 14.83
N LYS A 9 -14.08 3.70 16.15
CA LYS A 9 -15.21 3.00 16.74
C LYS A 9 -16.54 3.68 16.44
N THR A 10 -16.61 5.01 16.54
CA THR A 10 -17.81 5.79 16.23
C THR A 10 -18.26 5.59 14.77
N TYR A 11 -17.31 5.64 13.81
CA TYR A 11 -17.61 5.38 12.41
C TYR A 11 -18.04 3.93 12.17
N PHE A 12 -17.40 2.98 12.84
CA PHE A 12 -17.74 1.57 12.71
C PHE A 12 -19.16 1.26 13.24
N GLU A 13 -19.49 1.76 14.43
CA GLU A 13 -20.83 1.62 15.02
C GLU A 13 -21.93 2.25 14.14
N LYS A 14 -21.63 3.40 13.54
CA LYS A 14 -22.52 4.04 12.56
C LYS A 14 -22.71 3.14 11.32
N GLY A 15 -21.64 2.57 10.79
CA GLY A 15 -21.70 1.63 9.65
C GLY A 15 -22.53 0.39 9.97
N LEU A 16 -22.36 -0.22 11.14
CA LEU A 16 -23.21 -1.35 11.59
C LEU A 16 -24.67 -0.97 11.67
N ALA A 17 -24.98 0.23 12.20
CA ALA A 17 -26.36 0.72 12.29
C ALA A 17 -26.97 0.97 10.91
N GLU A 18 -26.23 1.52 9.95
CA GLU A 18 -26.66 1.72 8.56
C GLU A 18 -26.96 0.39 7.85
N LEU A 19 -26.16 -0.64 8.13
CA LEU A 19 -26.37 -1.99 7.62
C LEU A 19 -27.49 -2.76 8.35
N GLY A 20 -27.94 -2.29 9.51
CA GLY A 20 -28.95 -2.95 10.34
C GLY A 20 -28.45 -4.23 11.00
N VAL A 21 -27.16 -4.32 11.31
CA VAL A 21 -26.52 -5.50 11.94
C VAL A 21 -25.80 -5.09 13.24
N GLU A 22 -25.63 -6.05 14.15
CA GLU A 22 -24.90 -5.84 15.41
C GLU A 22 -23.42 -6.23 15.30
N SER A 23 -23.07 -7.03 14.31
CA SER A 23 -21.71 -7.51 14.07
C SER A 23 -21.50 -7.87 12.61
N ILE A 24 -20.23 -7.87 12.19
CA ILE A 24 -19.82 -8.27 10.84
C ILE A 24 -18.54 -9.11 10.91
N THR A 25 -18.41 -10.06 9.99
CA THR A 25 -17.16 -10.82 9.78
C THR A 25 -16.60 -10.43 8.43
N LEU A 26 -15.31 -10.04 8.42
CA LEU A 26 -14.58 -9.65 7.21
C LEU A 26 -13.36 -10.56 7.03
N GLU A 27 -13.06 -10.94 5.79
CA GLU A 27 -11.86 -11.69 5.43
C GLU A 27 -10.72 -10.71 5.07
N LEU A 28 -9.58 -10.85 5.71
CA LEU A 28 -8.34 -10.14 5.35
C LEU A 28 -7.44 -11.08 4.55
N LEU A 29 -7.32 -10.77 3.27
CA LEU A 29 -6.45 -11.45 2.32
C LEU A 29 -5.03 -10.88 2.39
N SER A 30 -4.01 -11.74 2.46
CA SER A 30 -2.60 -11.33 2.39
C SER A 30 -1.70 -12.41 1.79
N ASP A 31 -0.43 -12.06 1.55
CA ASP A 31 0.59 -13.04 1.20
C ASP A 31 0.88 -14.00 2.36
N ASP A 32 1.44 -15.16 2.07
CA ASP A 32 1.85 -16.17 3.06
C ASP A 32 3.29 -15.99 3.57
N THR A 33 3.93 -14.83 3.26
CA THR A 33 5.23 -14.48 3.82
C THR A 33 5.14 -14.22 5.33
N GLU A 34 6.24 -14.46 6.07
CA GLU A 34 6.27 -14.19 7.51
C GLU A 34 5.88 -12.75 7.88
N ASN A 35 6.36 -11.78 7.11
CA ASN A 35 6.04 -10.37 7.36
C ASN A 35 4.55 -10.08 7.12
N ALA A 36 3.96 -10.62 6.07
CA ALA A 36 2.54 -10.45 5.79
C ALA A 36 1.68 -11.12 6.87
N LYS A 37 2.04 -12.33 7.31
CA LYS A 37 1.35 -13.02 8.41
C LYS A 37 1.39 -12.21 9.70
N ARG A 38 2.56 -11.73 10.13
CA ARG A 38 2.70 -10.88 11.32
C ARG A 38 1.88 -9.60 11.21
N SER A 39 1.89 -8.96 10.04
CA SER A 39 1.12 -7.74 9.81
C SER A 39 -0.38 -8.02 9.85
N SER A 40 -0.87 -9.09 9.22
CA SER A 40 -2.28 -9.45 9.23
C SER A 40 -2.78 -9.87 10.61
N GLU A 41 -1.98 -10.64 11.39
CA GLU A 41 -2.28 -10.98 12.78
C GLU A 41 -2.35 -9.75 13.68
N PHE A 42 -1.41 -8.81 13.50
CA PHE A 42 -1.43 -7.53 14.23
C PHE A 42 -2.67 -6.71 13.90
N LEU A 43 -3.01 -6.57 12.61
CA LEU A 43 -4.20 -5.85 12.16
C LEU A 43 -5.47 -6.51 12.69
N GLN A 44 -5.60 -7.82 12.58
CA GLN A 44 -6.72 -8.58 13.13
C GLN A 44 -6.91 -8.26 14.62
N SER A 45 -5.83 -8.37 15.41
CA SER A 45 -5.84 -8.10 16.84
C SER A 45 -6.27 -6.66 17.16
N GLN A 46 -5.69 -5.67 16.46
CA GLN A 46 -6.00 -4.26 16.68
C GLN A 46 -7.43 -3.92 16.27
N LEU A 47 -7.89 -4.39 15.13
CA LEU A 47 -9.23 -4.13 14.63
C LEU A 47 -10.28 -4.74 15.56
N GLN A 48 -10.14 -6.00 15.96
CA GLN A 48 -11.10 -6.66 16.85
C GLN A 48 -11.10 -6.09 18.27
N THR A 49 -9.93 -5.59 18.74
CA THR A 49 -9.84 -4.97 20.07
C THR A 49 -10.52 -3.62 20.11
N ASN A 50 -10.38 -2.82 19.07
CA ASN A 50 -10.87 -1.43 19.05
C ASN A 50 -12.26 -1.28 18.44
N LEU A 51 -12.74 -2.27 17.67
CA LEU A 51 -14.03 -2.22 16.97
C LEU A 51 -14.93 -3.40 17.44
N PRO A 52 -15.63 -3.26 18.58
CA PRO A 52 -16.56 -4.27 19.07
C PRO A 52 -17.64 -4.61 18.04
N GLY A 53 -17.83 -5.90 17.79
CA GLY A 53 -18.74 -6.39 16.73
C GLY A 53 -18.04 -6.73 15.41
N LEU A 54 -16.73 -6.42 15.26
CA LEU A 54 -15.94 -6.86 14.12
C LEU A 54 -15.23 -8.20 14.43
N THR A 55 -15.39 -9.16 13.53
CA THR A 55 -14.54 -10.35 13.45
C THR A 55 -13.74 -10.30 12.17
N VAL A 56 -12.42 -10.48 12.26
CA VAL A 56 -11.53 -10.56 11.09
C VAL A 56 -11.03 -12.00 10.96
N THR A 57 -11.24 -12.61 9.81
CA THR A 57 -10.65 -13.90 9.45
C THR A 57 -9.43 -13.68 8.56
N LEU A 58 -8.36 -14.47 8.72
CA LEU A 58 -7.14 -14.32 7.94
C LEU A 58 -7.09 -15.35 6.82
N ARG A 59 -6.81 -14.87 5.60
CA ARG A 59 -6.54 -15.68 4.42
C ARG A 59 -5.15 -15.36 3.89
N ASN A 60 -4.15 -16.14 4.35
CA ASN A 60 -2.77 -16.01 3.89
C ASN A 60 -2.51 -17.03 2.78
N VAL A 61 -2.18 -16.56 1.59
CA VAL A 61 -2.03 -17.41 0.39
C VAL A 61 -0.75 -17.03 -0.38
N PRO A 62 -0.21 -17.94 -1.23
CA PRO A 62 0.92 -17.59 -2.08
C PRO A 62 0.65 -16.35 -2.94
N PHE A 63 1.68 -15.55 -3.18
CA PHE A 63 1.59 -14.26 -3.87
C PHE A 63 0.77 -14.29 -5.16
N LYS A 64 0.97 -15.32 -6.00
CA LYS A 64 0.21 -15.46 -7.24
C LYS A 64 -1.30 -15.64 -6.99
N VAL A 65 -1.66 -16.45 -6.01
CA VAL A 65 -3.06 -16.70 -5.62
C VAL A 65 -3.70 -15.43 -5.07
N ARG A 66 -2.95 -14.64 -4.26
CA ARG A 66 -3.41 -13.33 -3.80
C ARG A 66 -3.70 -12.39 -4.96
N LEU A 67 -2.81 -12.28 -5.95
CA LEU A 67 -3.02 -11.43 -7.13
C LEU A 67 -4.25 -11.85 -7.95
N GLU A 68 -4.50 -13.15 -8.07
CA GLU A 68 -5.68 -13.69 -8.75
C GLU A 68 -6.96 -13.31 -7.98
N ALA A 69 -6.96 -13.47 -6.64
CA ALA A 69 -8.07 -13.07 -5.79
C ALA A 69 -8.31 -11.55 -5.78
N ASP A 70 -7.24 -10.73 -5.68
CA ASP A 70 -7.34 -9.27 -5.80
C ASP A 70 -7.99 -8.86 -7.13
N THR A 71 -7.59 -9.51 -8.22
CA THR A 71 -8.11 -9.18 -9.56
C THR A 71 -9.57 -9.63 -9.73
N ALA A 72 -9.96 -10.71 -9.07
CA ALA A 72 -11.33 -11.22 -9.09
C ALA A 72 -12.26 -10.50 -8.08
N GLY A 73 -11.71 -9.66 -7.19
CA GLY A 73 -12.48 -9.00 -6.11
C GLY A 73 -12.94 -9.99 -5.03
N GLU A 74 -12.20 -11.09 -4.85
CA GLU A 74 -12.53 -12.16 -3.89
C GLU A 74 -11.89 -11.89 -2.53
N TYR A 75 -12.22 -10.78 -1.90
CA TYR A 75 -11.79 -10.40 -0.55
C TYR A 75 -12.68 -9.29 0.01
N ASP A 76 -12.70 -9.14 1.33
CA ASP A 76 -13.30 -7.97 1.99
C ASP A 76 -12.23 -6.90 2.27
N ILE A 77 -11.05 -7.32 2.76
CA ILE A 77 -9.89 -6.47 3.00
C ILE A 77 -8.68 -7.13 2.33
N SER A 78 -7.90 -6.38 1.54
CA SER A 78 -6.63 -6.87 0.98
C SER A 78 -5.44 -6.12 1.56
N LEU A 79 -4.49 -6.84 2.16
CA LEU A 79 -3.20 -6.32 2.59
C LEU A 79 -2.21 -6.44 1.44
N SER A 80 -1.95 -5.33 0.79
CA SER A 80 -1.11 -5.23 -0.40
C SER A 80 -0.04 -4.14 -0.24
N GLY A 81 0.84 -4.01 -1.20
CA GLY A 81 1.85 -2.96 -1.24
C GLY A 81 2.29 -2.64 -2.66
N TRP A 82 2.80 -1.43 -2.82
CA TRP A 82 3.36 -0.96 -4.09
C TRP A 82 4.79 -0.47 -3.88
N GLY A 83 5.68 -0.83 -4.78
CA GLY A 83 7.01 -0.24 -4.92
C GLY A 83 7.02 0.64 -6.16
N ALA A 84 7.46 1.88 -6.02
CA ALA A 84 7.48 2.80 -7.16
C ALA A 84 8.44 2.31 -8.27
N ASP A 85 8.00 2.32 -9.52
CA ASP A 85 8.81 1.98 -10.69
C ASP A 85 9.76 3.12 -11.08
N TYR A 86 9.38 4.36 -10.75
CA TYR A 86 10.15 5.58 -10.99
C TYR A 86 9.90 6.62 -9.89
N ALA A 87 10.83 7.58 -9.74
CA ALA A 87 10.83 8.57 -8.68
C ALA A 87 9.85 9.73 -8.95
N ASP A 88 8.56 9.43 -8.92
CA ASP A 88 7.49 10.43 -9.02
C ASP A 88 6.28 9.99 -8.17
N PRO A 89 5.68 10.91 -7.38
CA PRO A 89 4.51 10.58 -6.55
C PRO A 89 3.31 10.06 -7.34
N ILE A 90 3.15 10.45 -8.60
CA ILE A 90 2.07 9.99 -9.46
C ILE A 90 2.08 8.46 -9.60
N ASN A 91 3.25 7.80 -9.49
CA ASN A 91 3.35 6.35 -9.57
C ASN A 91 2.58 5.60 -8.45
N PHE A 92 2.30 6.28 -7.35
CA PHE A 92 1.44 5.77 -6.28
C PHE A 92 -0.02 6.18 -6.48
N LEU A 93 -0.25 7.44 -6.86
CA LEU A 93 -1.61 7.98 -6.92
C LEU A 93 -2.38 7.48 -8.15
N GLU A 94 -1.74 7.35 -9.32
CA GLU A 94 -2.43 6.88 -10.53
C GLU A 94 -3.01 5.45 -10.39
N LEU A 95 -2.54 4.66 -9.41
CA LEU A 95 -3.04 3.30 -9.16
C LEU A 95 -4.54 3.27 -8.88
N PHE A 96 -5.07 4.34 -8.27
CA PHE A 96 -6.44 4.42 -7.78
C PHE A 96 -7.37 5.20 -8.71
N GLN A 97 -6.91 5.61 -9.90
CA GLN A 97 -7.80 6.17 -10.92
C GLN A 97 -8.87 5.15 -11.31
N THR A 98 -10.05 5.65 -11.62
CA THR A 98 -11.15 4.85 -12.16
C THR A 98 -10.65 4.07 -13.38
N GLU A 99 -10.98 2.78 -13.47
CA GLU A 99 -10.57 1.86 -14.54
C GLU A 99 -9.06 1.57 -14.63
N ASN A 100 -8.21 2.07 -13.74
CA ASN A 100 -6.80 1.66 -13.70
C ASN A 100 -6.71 0.16 -13.37
N GLY A 101 -5.93 -0.59 -14.14
CA GLY A 101 -5.77 -2.04 -13.97
C GLY A 101 -5.19 -2.46 -12.59
N ASN A 102 -4.58 -1.54 -11.85
CA ASN A 102 -4.08 -1.75 -10.48
C ASN A 102 -5.08 -1.33 -9.40
N ASN A 103 -6.16 -0.64 -9.76
CA ASN A 103 -7.23 -0.28 -8.85
C ASN A 103 -8.11 -1.50 -8.54
N LYS A 104 -7.65 -2.32 -7.60
CA LYS A 104 -8.35 -3.57 -7.23
C LYS A 104 -9.52 -3.32 -6.27
N SER A 105 -9.54 -2.16 -5.60
CA SER A 105 -10.62 -1.78 -4.68
C SER A 105 -11.89 -1.33 -5.40
N GLY A 106 -11.80 -1.00 -6.70
CA GLY A 106 -12.91 -0.41 -7.45
C GLY A 106 -13.22 1.03 -7.02
N TYR A 107 -12.28 1.71 -6.34
CA TYR A 107 -12.43 3.13 -6.00
C TYR A 107 -12.68 3.95 -7.26
N SER A 108 -13.61 4.89 -7.19
CA SER A 108 -13.96 5.76 -8.31
C SER A 108 -14.40 7.13 -7.80
N ASN A 109 -13.65 8.17 -8.20
CA ASN A 109 -13.97 9.55 -7.89
C ASN A 109 -13.51 10.44 -9.05
N ALA A 110 -14.47 11.11 -9.71
CA ALA A 110 -14.20 11.90 -10.91
C ALA A 110 -13.31 13.13 -10.65
N GLU A 111 -13.36 13.71 -9.44
CA GLU A 111 -12.49 14.83 -9.06
C GLU A 111 -11.06 14.34 -8.85
N TYR A 112 -10.89 13.18 -8.21
CA TYR A 112 -9.60 12.51 -8.09
C TYR A 112 -8.98 12.23 -9.47
N ASP A 113 -9.74 11.63 -10.36
CA ASP A 113 -9.27 11.30 -11.71
C ASP A 113 -8.84 12.54 -12.48
N ALA A 114 -9.60 13.63 -12.41
CA ALA A 114 -9.27 14.90 -13.05
C ALA A 114 -7.96 15.50 -12.51
N LEU A 115 -7.72 15.45 -11.20
CA LEU A 115 -6.49 15.94 -10.58
C LEU A 115 -5.26 15.12 -10.99
N ILE A 116 -5.39 13.81 -11.12
CA ILE A 116 -4.30 12.95 -11.59
C ILE A 116 -4.01 13.23 -13.08
N ASP A 117 -5.03 13.42 -13.93
CA ASP A 117 -4.86 13.75 -15.34
C ASP A 117 -4.23 15.14 -15.52
N GLU A 118 -4.63 16.12 -14.70
CA GLU A 118 -3.98 17.43 -14.65
C GLU A 118 -2.50 17.30 -14.28
N ALA A 119 -2.18 16.58 -13.22
CA ALA A 119 -0.79 16.35 -12.80
C ALA A 119 0.04 15.61 -13.85
N ARG A 120 -0.58 14.71 -14.63
CA ARG A 120 0.09 13.97 -15.72
C ARG A 120 0.43 14.87 -16.90
N THR A 121 -0.43 15.81 -17.23
CA THR A 121 -0.28 16.69 -18.39
C THR A 121 0.50 17.97 -18.09
N ASN A 122 0.47 18.46 -16.86
CA ASN A 122 1.19 19.67 -16.44
C ASN A 122 2.65 19.36 -16.10
N VAL A 123 3.52 19.41 -17.13
CA VAL A 123 4.95 19.13 -16.99
C VAL A 123 5.80 20.41 -16.89
N THR A 124 5.21 21.59 -17.02
CA THR A 124 5.90 22.87 -17.06
C THR A 124 5.76 23.70 -15.78
N ASP A 125 4.62 23.62 -15.10
CA ASP A 125 4.35 24.23 -13.82
C ASP A 125 4.37 23.16 -12.72
N LEU A 126 5.54 22.98 -12.12
CA LEU A 126 5.75 21.94 -11.11
C LEU A 126 5.01 22.23 -9.80
N ASP A 127 4.79 23.50 -9.46
CA ASP A 127 4.06 23.88 -8.25
C ASP A 127 2.56 23.56 -8.39
N ALA A 128 1.97 23.90 -9.54
CA ALA A 128 0.59 23.53 -9.84
C ALA A 128 0.42 22.00 -9.91
N ARG A 129 1.35 21.32 -10.58
CA ARG A 129 1.37 19.84 -10.62
C ARG A 129 1.40 19.23 -9.23
N TRP A 130 2.26 19.74 -8.35
CA TRP A 130 2.37 19.27 -6.97
C TRP A 130 1.08 19.53 -6.19
N ALA A 131 0.45 20.69 -6.37
CA ALA A 131 -0.83 21.02 -5.73
C ALA A 131 -1.93 20.04 -6.13
N SER A 132 -2.01 19.65 -7.42
CA SER A 132 -2.99 18.66 -7.90
C SER A 132 -2.75 17.28 -7.29
N LEU A 133 -1.48 16.83 -7.17
CA LEU A 133 -1.17 15.55 -6.51
C LEU A 133 -1.53 15.54 -5.02
N LEU A 134 -1.24 16.63 -4.29
CA LEU A 134 -1.62 16.76 -2.88
C LEU A 134 -3.16 16.80 -2.69
N ALA A 135 -3.87 17.46 -3.58
CA ALA A 135 -5.34 17.49 -3.55
C ALA A 135 -5.93 16.09 -3.82
N ALA A 136 -5.38 15.36 -4.80
CA ALA A 136 -5.77 13.98 -5.08
C ALA A 136 -5.51 13.06 -3.88
N GLU A 137 -4.32 13.11 -3.28
CA GLU A 137 -4.01 12.33 -2.08
C GLU A 137 -5.00 12.61 -0.95
N LYS A 138 -5.34 13.89 -0.74
CA LYS A 138 -6.32 14.28 0.27
C LYS A 138 -7.69 13.63 0.03
N ILE A 139 -8.20 13.68 -1.20
CA ILE A 139 -9.48 13.07 -1.57
C ILE A 139 -9.43 11.55 -1.31
N LEU A 140 -8.39 10.86 -1.77
CA LEU A 140 -8.22 9.42 -1.59
C LEU A 140 -8.27 9.01 -0.10
N MET A 141 -7.64 9.84 0.76
CA MET A 141 -7.63 9.60 2.21
C MET A 141 -8.97 9.93 2.87
N GLU A 142 -9.64 11.02 2.47
CA GLU A 142 -10.94 11.42 3.03
C GLU A 142 -12.06 10.47 2.62
N ASP A 143 -12.02 9.96 1.40
CA ASP A 143 -12.95 8.95 0.90
C ASP A 143 -12.67 7.55 1.48
N ALA A 144 -11.56 7.37 2.21
CA ALA A 144 -11.08 6.07 2.69
C ALA A 144 -10.92 5.04 1.57
N GLY A 145 -10.53 5.46 0.36
CA GLY A 145 -10.28 4.57 -0.77
C GLY A 145 -9.16 3.56 -0.51
N ILE A 146 -8.23 3.92 0.37
CA ILE A 146 -7.19 3.06 0.92
C ILE A 146 -6.93 3.36 2.39
N ALA A 147 -6.31 2.44 3.12
CA ALA A 147 -5.79 2.62 4.46
C ALA A 147 -4.27 2.44 4.46
N PRO A 148 -3.46 3.50 4.32
CA PRO A 148 -2.00 3.41 4.36
C PRO A 148 -1.52 2.94 5.74
N LEU A 149 -0.64 1.94 5.77
CA LEU A 149 -0.18 1.35 7.02
C LEU A 149 1.26 1.76 7.35
N TYR A 150 2.20 1.50 6.45
CA TYR A 150 3.62 1.79 6.66
C TYR A 150 4.40 1.77 5.34
N GLN A 151 5.55 2.44 5.34
CA GLN A 151 6.57 2.28 4.30
C GLN A 151 7.54 1.17 4.70
N ARG A 152 7.87 0.29 3.75
CA ARG A 152 8.91 -0.72 3.95
C ARG A 152 10.28 -0.05 3.95
N SER A 153 11.15 -0.53 4.83
CA SER A 153 12.57 -0.17 4.84
C SER A 153 13.42 -1.42 5.00
N TYR A 154 14.65 -1.35 4.54
CA TYR A 154 15.61 -2.45 4.62
C TYR A 154 16.86 -1.98 5.33
N ALA A 155 17.45 -2.87 6.15
CA ALA A 155 18.79 -2.69 6.66
C ALA A 155 19.75 -3.43 5.71
N VAL A 156 20.67 -2.69 5.10
CA VAL A 156 21.66 -3.25 4.18
C VAL A 156 23.01 -3.33 4.87
N LEU A 157 23.63 -4.50 4.86
CA LEU A 157 24.97 -4.73 5.37
C LEU A 157 25.90 -5.03 4.19
N GLN A 158 26.78 -4.06 3.86
CA GLN A 158 27.73 -4.19 2.78
C GLN A 158 29.15 -4.38 3.34
N LYS A 159 29.87 -5.37 2.82
CA LYS A 159 31.28 -5.57 3.20
C LYS A 159 32.15 -4.44 2.64
N PRO A 160 33.17 -3.96 3.38
CA PRO A 160 34.01 -2.85 2.95
C PRO A 160 34.76 -3.08 1.62
N TYR A 161 34.95 -4.34 1.24
CA TYR A 161 35.63 -4.72 0.00
C TYR A 161 34.68 -4.84 -1.21
N VAL A 162 33.38 -4.61 -1.02
CA VAL A 162 32.41 -4.47 -2.11
C VAL A 162 32.26 -2.98 -2.41
N THR A 163 32.65 -2.55 -3.60
CA THR A 163 32.61 -1.17 -4.05
C THR A 163 31.80 -1.00 -5.31
N ASP A 164 31.40 0.21 -5.62
CA ASP A 164 30.72 0.59 -6.86
C ASP A 164 29.39 -0.16 -7.12
N LEU A 165 28.76 -0.63 -6.04
CA LEU A 165 27.40 -1.13 -6.09
C LEU A 165 26.44 0.06 -6.21
N GLY A 166 25.70 0.13 -7.31
CA GLY A 166 24.67 1.16 -7.48
C GLY A 166 23.42 0.79 -6.66
N GLU A 167 22.99 1.66 -5.76
CA GLU A 167 21.75 1.54 -5.01
C GLU A 167 20.70 2.48 -5.59
N HIS A 168 19.45 2.04 -5.69
CA HIS A 168 18.35 2.83 -6.23
C HIS A 168 17.21 2.90 -5.21
N LEU A 169 16.60 4.08 -5.12
CA LEU A 169 15.46 4.31 -4.22
C LEU A 169 14.14 3.76 -4.79
N VAL A 170 14.08 3.57 -6.11
CA VAL A 170 12.90 3.10 -6.84
C VAL A 170 13.32 2.20 -8.00
N GLY A 171 12.43 1.33 -8.44
CA GLY A 171 12.71 0.33 -9.46
C GLY A 171 13.52 -0.84 -8.91
N ALA A 172 14.56 -1.24 -9.60
CA ALA A 172 15.46 -2.31 -9.13
C ALA A 172 16.33 -1.81 -7.98
N ASP A 173 16.41 -2.58 -6.88
CA ASP A 173 17.15 -2.17 -5.67
C ASP A 173 18.64 -1.90 -5.95
N TYR A 174 19.26 -2.67 -6.84
CA TYR A 174 20.69 -2.63 -7.10
C TYR A 174 21.05 -2.71 -8.57
N SER A 175 22.13 -2.01 -8.93
CA SER A 175 22.87 -2.18 -10.21
C SER A 175 24.26 -2.74 -9.95
N TYR A 176 24.55 -3.91 -10.53
CA TYR A 176 25.81 -4.63 -10.36
C TYR A 176 26.82 -4.37 -11.47
N LYS A 177 26.47 -3.58 -12.48
CA LYS A 177 27.29 -3.37 -13.70
C LYS A 177 28.73 -2.93 -13.40
N TRP A 178 28.90 -2.08 -12.37
CA TRP A 178 30.17 -1.52 -11.98
C TRP A 178 30.69 -2.08 -10.65
N ALA A 179 29.90 -2.93 -9.99
CA ALA A 179 30.26 -3.48 -8.70
C ALA A 179 31.56 -4.27 -8.75
N SER A 180 32.42 -4.04 -7.78
CA SER A 180 33.70 -4.72 -7.61
C SER A 180 33.76 -5.42 -6.25
N ASN A 181 34.40 -6.59 -6.21
CA ASN A 181 34.67 -7.35 -4.99
C ASN A 181 36.16 -7.67 -4.90
N SER A 182 36.91 -6.85 -4.15
CA SER A 182 38.34 -7.03 -3.96
C SER A 182 38.72 -7.97 -2.81
N GLY A 183 37.75 -8.42 -2.02
CA GLY A 183 37.93 -9.25 -0.82
C GLY A 183 37.65 -10.74 -1.01
N ALA A 184 37.34 -11.18 -2.23
CA ALA A 184 36.97 -12.56 -2.51
C ALA A 184 38.15 -13.57 -2.46
N GLN A 185 39.33 -13.13 -2.04
CA GLN A 185 40.48 -14.03 -1.79
C GLN A 185 40.45 -14.42 -0.31
N ASN A 186 40.20 -15.69 -0.06
CA ASN A 186 40.27 -16.39 1.23
C ASN A 186 39.02 -16.29 2.11
N VAL A 187 38.02 -17.06 1.76
CA VAL A 187 37.20 -17.77 2.77
C VAL A 187 37.60 -19.22 2.66
N ASP A 188 38.62 -19.57 3.44
CA ASP A 188 38.92 -20.97 3.77
C ASP A 188 37.93 -21.46 4.82
#